data_6c3fc59dbf79a97d9bd927869e4a20bc
#
_entry.id   6c3fc59dbf79a97d9bd927869e4a20bc
#
_cell.length_a   1.000
_cell.length_b   1.000
_cell.length_c   1.000
_cell.angle_alpha   90.00
_cell.angle_beta   90.00
_cell.angle_gamma   90.00
#
_symmetry.space_group_name_H-M   'P 1'
#
loop_
_entity.id
_entity.type
_entity.pdbx_description
1 polymer ?
#
loop_
_entity_poly.entity_id
_entity_poly.type
_entity_poly.pdbx_seq_one_letter_code
_entity_poly.pdbx_strand_id
1 'polypeptide(L)'
;NQNERTRLLSAMVEAKPDPALAARLAALGEVFITQGFIARETHGRTVLLGRGGSDTSAAYFGALLKAQRVEIWTDVAGMFTANPRQVPGARLLQRLDYEEAQEIASTGAKVLHPRCLSPLREPRVPLLIKDTNRPELDGTVIGPEVRAHAPSVKAISARKGITLVSMESVGMWQQVGFLADVFAHFKQHGLSVDLIGSAETNVTVSLDPTENLLDSDAIAALASDLAKVCRVKVIAPCAAITLVGRGMRSLLHTLSGVLAEFGQLRVHLISQSSNNLNLTFVVDEEVVDALLPHLHDLLIGAGALRTDDSALFGPSWQMLYGGGEVVPAVPAWWRVAQRSRLLELAAEATPRYVYHLPTVRQQARELKSLAAVDRLHYAVKANTHPAILRTLAAEGFAFECVSPGELDAVAAVVPESVPLLFTPNFAPRADYVHALATRATVTLDALHPLQHWGELFRGREIVLRVDLGRGLGHHEKVRTGGSASKFGLPLDQLPVFLQLADEHGVSVRGLHAHLGSGVLDAGHWGEVYAQLASLAERIASVVFLNIGGGLGVPAHPGEAPLDIAALDRALREVKAAYPHYQLWMEP
;
A
#
# COMPACT_ATOMS: atom_id res chain seq x y z
N ASN A 1 -11.02 -33.54 -14.20
CA ASN A 1 -9.58 -33.78 -14.37
C ASN A 1 -8.84 -32.49 -14.10
N GLN A 2 -8.36 -32.29 -12.86
CA GLN A 2 -7.39 -31.22 -12.59
C GLN A 2 -6.19 -31.42 -13.55
N ASN A 3 -5.75 -30.34 -14.21
CA ASN A 3 -4.57 -30.36 -15.03
C ASN A 3 -3.41 -30.97 -14.21
N GLU A 4 -2.65 -31.88 -14.79
CA GLU A 4 -1.52 -32.57 -14.13
C GLU A 4 -0.54 -31.57 -13.48
N ARG A 5 -0.33 -30.44 -14.13
CA ARG A 5 0.47 -29.33 -13.63
C ARG A 5 -0.07 -28.80 -12.29
N THR A 6 -1.38 -28.58 -12.15
CA THR A 6 -2.02 -28.10 -10.91
C THR A 6 -1.84 -29.13 -9.78
N ARG A 7 -1.96 -30.43 -10.08
CA ARG A 7 -1.74 -31.51 -9.09
C ARG A 7 -0.31 -31.52 -8.58
N LEU A 8 0.69 -31.29 -9.45
CA LEU A 8 2.09 -31.26 -9.05
C LEU A 8 2.49 -29.98 -8.28
N LEU A 9 1.83 -28.85 -8.56
CA LEU A 9 2.16 -27.55 -7.97
C LEU A 9 1.34 -27.16 -6.73
N SER A 10 0.26 -27.90 -6.43
CA SER A 10 -0.62 -27.64 -5.29
C SER A 10 -1.11 -28.94 -4.66
N ALA A 11 -0.17 -29.81 -4.29
CA ALA A 11 -0.44 -31.05 -3.61
C ALA A 11 -0.92 -30.84 -2.17
N MET A 12 -1.69 -31.79 -1.66
CA MET A 12 -2.11 -31.80 -0.24
C MET A 12 -1.36 -32.90 0.50
N VAL A 13 -1.02 -32.62 1.76
CA VAL A 13 -0.47 -33.64 2.66
C VAL A 13 -1.58 -34.60 3.12
N GLU A 14 -1.22 -35.84 3.39
CA GLU A 14 -2.15 -36.79 4.00
C GLU A 14 -2.53 -36.32 5.42
N ALA A 15 -3.80 -36.50 5.77
CA ALA A 15 -4.29 -36.07 7.07
C ALA A 15 -3.68 -36.90 8.22
N LYS A 16 -3.35 -38.18 7.97
CA LYS A 16 -2.74 -39.07 8.99
C LYS A 16 -1.24 -39.09 8.84
N PRO A 17 -0.49 -38.79 9.93
CA PRO A 17 0.98 -38.89 9.94
C PRO A 17 1.46 -40.32 9.66
N ASP A 18 2.54 -40.46 8.87
CA ASP A 18 3.17 -41.75 8.57
C ASP A 18 4.01 -42.26 9.75
N PRO A 19 3.64 -43.34 10.44
CA PRO A 19 4.40 -43.86 11.58
C PRO A 19 5.81 -44.35 11.21
N ALA A 20 6.00 -44.83 9.99
CA ALA A 20 7.33 -45.27 9.52
C ALA A 20 8.29 -44.09 9.36
N LEU A 21 7.81 -42.98 8.85
CA LEU A 21 8.58 -41.74 8.77
C LEU A 21 8.92 -41.21 10.17
N ALA A 22 7.96 -41.23 11.11
CA ALA A 22 8.21 -40.83 12.49
C ALA A 22 9.33 -41.66 13.15
N ALA A 23 9.28 -42.99 13.00
CA ALA A 23 10.31 -43.88 13.53
C ALA A 23 11.69 -43.62 12.91
N ARG A 24 11.75 -43.35 11.60
CA ARG A 24 12.99 -43.01 10.92
C ARG A 24 13.59 -41.70 11.42
N LEU A 25 12.76 -40.67 11.62
CA LEU A 25 13.22 -39.38 12.15
C LEU A 25 13.75 -39.54 13.58
N ALA A 26 13.04 -40.26 14.43
CA ALA A 26 13.49 -40.52 15.81
C ALA A 26 14.85 -41.23 15.88
N ALA A 27 15.21 -42.02 14.86
CA ALA A 27 16.50 -42.71 14.78
C ALA A 27 17.66 -41.80 14.28
N LEU A 28 17.36 -40.62 13.67
CA LEU A 28 18.37 -39.72 13.13
C LEU A 28 18.99 -38.77 14.15
N GLY A 29 18.30 -38.49 15.26
CA GLY A 29 18.79 -37.59 16.31
C GLY A 29 17.68 -36.76 16.95
N GLU A 30 18.09 -35.79 17.78
CA GLU A 30 17.17 -34.92 18.53
C GLU A 30 16.82 -33.64 17.79
N VAL A 31 17.64 -33.20 16.84
CA VAL A 31 17.49 -31.96 16.09
C VAL A 31 17.59 -32.24 14.57
N PHE A 32 16.60 -31.77 13.81
CA PHE A 32 16.58 -31.90 12.36
C PHE A 32 16.39 -30.55 11.71
N ILE A 33 17.03 -30.37 10.56
CA ILE A 33 16.73 -29.31 9.61
C ILE A 33 16.18 -29.94 8.34
N THR A 34 15.02 -29.47 7.90
CA THR A 34 14.37 -29.97 6.67
C THR A 34 13.80 -28.81 5.88
N GLN A 35 13.70 -28.98 4.55
CA GLN A 35 12.99 -28.03 3.70
C GLN A 35 11.49 -28.12 3.96
N GLY A 36 10.82 -27.00 3.85
CA GLY A 36 9.36 -26.93 3.71
C GLY A 36 8.92 -26.88 2.24
N PHE A 37 7.62 -26.85 1.99
CA PHE A 37 7.00 -26.58 0.69
C PHE A 37 7.15 -27.71 -0.35
N ILE A 38 8.23 -28.48 -0.33
CA ILE A 38 8.52 -29.57 -1.27
C ILE A 38 8.17 -30.89 -0.64
N ALA A 39 7.43 -31.72 -1.36
CA ALA A 39 7.02 -33.06 -0.92
C ALA A 39 7.24 -34.08 -2.07
N ARG A 40 6.98 -35.36 -1.74
CA ARG A 40 7.04 -36.46 -2.70
C ARG A 40 5.70 -37.19 -2.70
N GLU A 41 5.12 -37.39 -3.86
CA GLU A 41 3.90 -38.19 -3.99
C GLU A 41 4.19 -39.70 -3.94
N THR A 42 3.14 -40.49 -3.80
CA THR A 42 3.23 -41.97 -3.69
C THR A 42 3.97 -42.66 -4.84
N HIS A 43 3.93 -42.09 -6.05
CA HIS A 43 4.64 -42.61 -7.23
C HIS A 43 6.09 -42.10 -7.33
N GLY A 44 6.55 -41.36 -6.33
CA GLY A 44 7.94 -40.94 -6.23
C GLY A 44 8.29 -39.63 -6.95
N ARG A 45 7.32 -38.93 -7.56
CA ARG A 45 7.56 -37.61 -8.19
C ARG A 45 7.62 -36.50 -7.15
N THR A 46 8.43 -35.50 -7.38
CA THR A 46 8.49 -34.29 -6.57
C THR A 46 7.24 -33.45 -6.82
N VAL A 47 6.61 -32.96 -5.76
CA VAL A 47 5.44 -32.09 -5.79
C VAL A 47 5.65 -30.88 -4.89
N LEU A 48 4.93 -29.82 -5.15
CA LEU A 48 4.89 -28.62 -4.31
C LEU A 48 3.56 -28.56 -3.57
N LEU A 49 3.61 -28.15 -2.31
CA LEU A 49 2.41 -28.03 -1.47
C LEU A 49 1.58 -26.77 -1.75
N GLY A 50 2.03 -25.95 -2.72
CA GLY A 50 1.33 -24.73 -3.11
C GLY A 50 1.43 -23.62 -2.05
N ARG A 51 0.48 -22.70 -2.08
CA ARG A 51 0.46 -21.56 -1.17
C ARG A 51 0.35 -22.02 0.29
N GLY A 52 1.16 -21.43 1.19
CA GLY A 52 1.25 -21.86 2.59
C GLY A 52 1.90 -23.24 2.78
N GLY A 53 2.66 -23.72 1.79
CA GLY A 53 3.27 -25.05 1.81
C GLY A 53 4.32 -25.22 2.91
N SER A 54 5.05 -24.17 3.28
CA SER A 54 5.98 -24.21 4.42
C SER A 54 5.26 -24.34 5.75
N ASP A 55 4.18 -23.60 5.97
CA ASP A 55 3.35 -23.69 7.16
C ASP A 55 2.71 -25.09 7.26
N THR A 56 2.25 -25.61 6.12
CA THR A 56 1.68 -26.97 6.03
C THR A 56 2.72 -28.04 6.34
N SER A 57 3.97 -27.87 5.89
CA SER A 57 5.08 -28.77 6.23
C SER A 57 5.38 -28.75 7.73
N ALA A 58 5.49 -27.57 8.33
CA ALA A 58 5.73 -27.42 9.77
C ALA A 58 4.61 -28.10 10.59
N ALA A 59 3.36 -27.87 10.22
CA ALA A 59 2.20 -28.49 10.86
C ALA A 59 2.19 -30.02 10.71
N TYR A 60 2.52 -30.54 9.54
CA TYR A 60 2.62 -31.98 9.31
C TYR A 60 3.69 -32.62 10.20
N PHE A 61 4.90 -32.05 10.25
CA PHE A 61 5.96 -32.54 11.12
C PHE A 61 5.60 -32.40 12.60
N GLY A 62 4.94 -31.31 13.00
CA GLY A 62 4.44 -31.14 14.35
C GLY A 62 3.46 -32.26 14.77
N ALA A 63 2.54 -32.61 13.88
CA ALA A 63 1.60 -33.73 14.09
C ALA A 63 2.32 -35.09 14.10
N LEU A 64 3.24 -35.31 13.13
CA LEU A 64 4.02 -36.53 12.97
C LEU A 64 4.84 -36.86 14.23
N LEU A 65 5.50 -35.86 14.77
CA LEU A 65 6.40 -35.99 15.91
C LEU A 65 5.68 -35.82 17.28
N LYS A 66 4.37 -35.60 17.27
CA LYS A 66 3.59 -35.26 18.47
C LYS A 66 4.23 -34.13 19.27
N ALA A 67 4.62 -33.08 18.56
CA ALA A 67 5.32 -31.94 19.14
C ALA A 67 4.51 -31.31 20.28
N GLN A 68 5.17 -30.73 21.26
CA GLN A 68 4.52 -29.95 22.32
C GLN A 68 3.85 -28.70 21.75
N ARG A 69 4.40 -28.12 20.69
CA ARG A 69 3.87 -27.00 19.94
C ARG A 69 4.55 -26.87 18.58
N VAL A 70 3.93 -26.17 17.65
CA VAL A 70 4.50 -25.71 16.38
C VAL A 70 4.60 -24.20 16.45
N GLU A 71 5.72 -23.62 16.00
CA GLU A 71 5.90 -22.19 15.92
C GLU A 71 6.10 -21.76 14.45
N ILE A 72 5.29 -20.81 13.99
CA ILE A 72 5.45 -20.14 12.70
C ILE A 72 5.99 -18.74 12.97
N TRP A 73 7.20 -18.50 12.50
CA TRP A 73 7.88 -17.23 12.60
C TRP A 73 7.71 -16.45 11.28
N THR A 74 7.12 -15.27 11.35
CA THR A 74 6.77 -14.43 10.21
C THR A 74 7.14 -12.96 10.49
N ASP A 75 6.69 -12.03 9.67
CA ASP A 75 6.93 -10.59 9.78
C ASP A 75 5.87 -9.84 10.60
N VAL A 76 4.94 -10.57 11.22
CA VAL A 76 3.87 -10.00 12.06
C VAL A 76 3.68 -10.81 13.34
N ALA A 77 3.25 -10.16 14.42
CA ALA A 77 3.11 -10.77 15.74
C ALA A 77 2.03 -11.87 15.82
N GLY A 78 1.15 -11.97 14.85
CA GLY A 78 0.07 -12.95 14.89
C GLY A 78 -1.14 -12.55 14.07
N MET A 79 -2.30 -13.15 14.38
CA MET A 79 -3.57 -12.82 13.77
C MET A 79 -4.20 -11.60 14.46
N PHE A 80 -4.81 -10.73 13.67
CA PHE A 80 -5.45 -9.49 14.16
C PHE A 80 -6.96 -9.54 13.95
N THR A 81 -7.68 -8.73 14.70
CA THR A 81 -9.14 -8.59 14.63
C THR A 81 -9.66 -8.06 13.29
N ALA A 82 -8.80 -7.45 12.50
CA ALA A 82 -9.02 -7.05 11.12
C ALA A 82 -7.68 -6.92 10.40
N ASN A 83 -7.68 -6.70 9.09
CA ASN A 83 -6.46 -6.36 8.36
C ASN A 83 -5.93 -4.98 8.83
N PRO A 84 -4.75 -4.91 9.47
CA PRO A 84 -4.23 -3.65 10.01
C PRO A 84 -4.02 -2.55 8.98
N ARG A 85 -3.80 -2.91 7.70
CA ARG A 85 -3.68 -1.96 6.61
C ARG A 85 -4.99 -1.25 6.27
N GLN A 86 -6.13 -1.85 6.61
CA GLN A 86 -7.47 -1.28 6.42
C GLN A 86 -8.03 -0.71 7.73
N VAL A 87 -7.67 -1.33 8.86
CA VAL A 87 -8.12 -0.97 10.20
C VAL A 87 -6.90 -0.86 11.13
N PRO A 88 -6.25 0.31 11.21
CA PRO A 88 -5.05 0.49 12.05
C PRO A 88 -5.26 0.17 13.54
N GLY A 89 -6.49 0.34 14.03
CA GLY A 89 -6.90 -0.05 15.39
C GLY A 89 -7.12 -1.55 15.62
N ALA A 90 -6.86 -2.40 14.60
CA ALA A 90 -7.00 -3.84 14.74
C ALA A 90 -6.11 -4.38 15.87
N ARG A 91 -6.69 -5.20 16.76
CA ARG A 91 -6.04 -5.73 17.95
C ARG A 91 -5.47 -7.13 17.68
N LEU A 92 -4.34 -7.45 18.30
CA LEU A 92 -3.76 -8.79 18.25
C LEU A 92 -4.71 -9.78 18.93
N LEU A 93 -5.00 -10.90 18.26
CA LEU A 93 -5.74 -12.01 18.82
C LEU A 93 -4.75 -12.92 19.56
N GLN A 94 -4.80 -12.92 20.89
CA GLN A 94 -3.85 -13.69 21.69
C GLN A 94 -4.15 -15.18 21.65
N ARG A 95 -5.43 -15.56 21.62
CA ARG A 95 -5.87 -16.95 21.62
C ARG A 95 -7.04 -17.19 20.68
N LEU A 96 -6.93 -18.28 19.91
CA LEU A 96 -7.96 -18.77 19.01
C LEU A 96 -8.04 -20.29 19.12
N ASP A 97 -9.23 -20.87 18.89
CA ASP A 97 -9.30 -22.28 18.58
C ASP A 97 -9.06 -22.56 17.10
N TYR A 98 -8.86 -23.82 16.72
CA TYR A 98 -8.53 -24.19 15.34
C TYR A 98 -9.62 -23.80 14.34
N GLU A 99 -10.90 -23.85 14.73
CA GLU A 99 -12.02 -23.54 13.84
C GLU A 99 -12.13 -22.04 13.59
N GLU A 100 -12.00 -21.24 14.65
CA GLU A 100 -11.96 -19.77 14.54
C GLU A 100 -10.78 -19.30 13.70
N ALA A 101 -9.59 -19.83 13.98
CA ALA A 101 -8.39 -19.50 13.22
C ALA A 101 -8.51 -19.89 11.75
N GLN A 102 -9.10 -21.06 11.46
CA GLN A 102 -9.37 -21.50 10.09
C GLN A 102 -10.34 -20.57 9.39
N GLU A 103 -11.39 -20.14 10.07
CA GLU A 103 -12.41 -19.23 9.52
C GLU A 103 -11.80 -17.86 9.21
N ILE A 104 -11.06 -17.27 10.16
CA ILE A 104 -10.37 -15.97 9.95
C ILE A 104 -9.36 -16.08 8.80
N ALA A 105 -8.58 -17.15 8.73
CA ALA A 105 -7.61 -17.37 7.66
C ALA A 105 -8.27 -17.58 6.28
N SER A 106 -9.44 -18.21 6.23
CA SER A 106 -10.19 -18.45 4.99
C SER A 106 -10.89 -17.21 4.48
N THR A 107 -11.24 -16.27 5.35
CA THR A 107 -12.05 -15.10 5.01
C THR A 107 -11.25 -13.84 4.69
N GLY A 108 -9.91 -13.89 4.72
CA GLY A 108 -9.08 -12.78 4.25
C GLY A 108 -7.84 -12.43 5.05
N ALA A 109 -7.60 -13.06 6.21
CA ALA A 109 -6.36 -12.87 6.95
C ALA A 109 -5.20 -13.62 6.25
N LYS A 110 -4.22 -12.88 5.71
CA LYS A 110 -3.10 -13.46 4.93
C LYS A 110 -1.93 -13.98 5.79
N VAL A 111 -2.06 -13.97 7.12
CA VAL A 111 -0.97 -14.32 8.06
C VAL A 111 -0.71 -15.81 8.09
N LEU A 112 -1.74 -16.62 7.93
CA LEU A 112 -1.68 -18.08 8.01
C LEU A 112 -2.49 -18.70 6.88
N HIS A 113 -2.01 -19.82 6.31
CA HIS A 113 -2.80 -20.56 5.34
C HIS A 113 -3.71 -21.59 6.04
N PRO A 114 -5.05 -21.63 5.77
CA PRO A 114 -5.99 -22.51 6.51
C PRO A 114 -5.60 -23.99 6.50
N ARG A 115 -4.97 -24.47 5.44
CA ARG A 115 -4.55 -25.88 5.28
C ARG A 115 -3.59 -26.36 6.36
N CYS A 116 -2.80 -25.47 6.98
CA CYS A 116 -1.84 -25.88 8.01
C CYS A 116 -2.49 -26.29 9.34
N LEU A 117 -3.73 -25.85 9.59
CA LEU A 117 -4.43 -26.18 10.83
C LEU A 117 -4.96 -27.64 10.85
N SER A 118 -5.28 -28.20 9.69
CA SER A 118 -5.86 -29.55 9.58
C SER A 118 -5.00 -30.65 10.21
N PRO A 119 -3.67 -30.74 9.97
CA PRO A 119 -2.84 -31.78 10.59
C PRO A 119 -2.73 -31.67 12.11
N LEU A 120 -2.85 -30.45 12.68
CA LEU A 120 -2.66 -30.21 14.12
C LEU A 120 -3.91 -30.46 14.97
N ARG A 121 -5.09 -30.45 14.34
CA ARG A 121 -6.38 -30.48 15.03
C ARG A 121 -6.62 -31.81 15.78
N GLU A 122 -6.42 -32.95 15.11
CA GLU A 122 -6.65 -34.29 15.71
C GLU A 122 -5.66 -34.58 16.85
N PRO A 123 -4.32 -34.37 16.66
CA PRO A 123 -3.37 -34.60 17.74
C PRO A 123 -3.36 -33.47 18.79
N ARG A 124 -4.16 -32.42 18.61
CA ARG A 124 -4.31 -31.27 19.53
C ARG A 124 -2.98 -30.51 19.78
N VAL A 125 -2.11 -30.43 18.80
CA VAL A 125 -0.82 -29.73 18.90
C VAL A 125 -1.04 -28.22 18.72
N PRO A 126 -0.72 -27.39 19.72
CA PRO A 126 -0.89 -25.94 19.60
C PRO A 126 0.07 -25.35 18.57
N LEU A 127 -0.43 -24.34 17.85
CA LEU A 127 0.31 -23.54 16.88
C LEU A 127 0.50 -22.11 17.41
N LEU A 128 1.72 -21.61 17.42
CA LEU A 128 2.05 -20.25 17.80
C LEU A 128 2.48 -19.48 16.56
N ILE A 129 1.98 -18.29 16.38
CA ILE A 129 2.44 -17.35 15.34
C ILE A 129 3.21 -16.25 16.04
N LYS A 130 4.47 -16.03 15.62
CA LYS A 130 5.39 -15.09 16.25
C LYS A 130 6.06 -14.20 15.22
N ASP A 131 6.46 -13.01 15.66
CA ASP A 131 7.19 -12.04 14.85
C ASP A 131 8.70 -12.29 14.94
N THR A 132 9.33 -12.53 13.80
CA THR A 132 10.80 -12.76 13.70
C THR A 132 11.59 -11.52 14.13
N ASN A 133 11.06 -10.32 13.88
CA ASN A 133 11.71 -9.06 14.22
C ASN A 133 11.44 -8.62 15.67
N ARG A 134 10.42 -9.22 16.32
CA ARG A 134 9.99 -8.90 17.69
C ARG A 134 9.69 -10.17 18.50
N PRO A 135 10.72 -10.99 18.77
CA PRO A 135 10.58 -12.29 19.41
C PRO A 135 10.07 -12.21 20.86
N GLU A 136 10.15 -11.04 21.48
CA GLU A 136 9.61 -10.75 22.82
C GLU A 136 8.08 -10.75 22.88
N LEU A 137 7.38 -10.58 21.75
CA LEU A 137 5.92 -10.62 21.71
C LEU A 137 5.40 -12.06 21.83
N ASP A 138 4.37 -12.25 22.64
CA ASP A 138 3.77 -13.57 22.85
C ASP A 138 3.11 -14.14 21.59
N GLY A 139 2.60 -13.25 20.72
CA GLY A 139 1.99 -13.64 19.46
C GLY A 139 0.56 -14.16 19.59
N THR A 140 0.14 -14.99 18.62
CA THR A 140 -1.16 -15.67 18.63
C THR A 140 -0.98 -17.15 18.92
N VAL A 141 -1.67 -17.67 19.91
CA VAL A 141 -1.75 -19.11 20.22
C VAL A 141 -3.03 -19.67 19.64
N ILE A 142 -2.90 -20.66 18.75
CA ILE A 142 -4.01 -21.43 18.17
C ILE A 142 -3.95 -22.82 18.75
N GLY A 143 -5.02 -23.26 19.42
CA GLY A 143 -4.95 -24.54 20.12
C GLY A 143 -6.32 -25.17 20.38
N PRO A 144 -6.33 -26.30 21.10
CA PRO A 144 -7.57 -26.88 21.54
C PRO A 144 -8.30 -25.90 22.44
N GLU A 145 -9.61 -25.94 22.35
CA GLU A 145 -10.55 -25.04 22.99
C GLU A 145 -10.17 -24.64 24.43
N VAL A 146 -10.08 -23.33 24.64
CA VAL A 146 -9.91 -22.74 25.95
C VAL A 146 -11.27 -22.20 26.36
N ARG A 147 -11.91 -22.82 27.35
CA ARG A 147 -13.18 -22.47 28.05
C ARG A 147 -14.26 -21.85 27.17
N ALA A 148 -15.49 -22.25 27.33
CA ALA A 148 -16.66 -21.64 26.67
C ALA A 148 -16.71 -20.12 26.97
N HIS A 149 -16.17 -19.31 26.07
CA HIS A 149 -16.39 -17.88 26.12
C HIS A 149 -17.82 -17.56 25.69
N ALA A 150 -18.37 -16.48 26.21
CA ALA A 150 -19.64 -15.93 25.74
C ALA A 150 -19.59 -15.68 24.22
N PRO A 151 -20.72 -15.78 23.51
CA PRO A 151 -20.78 -15.45 22.08
C PRO A 151 -20.17 -14.08 21.81
N SER A 152 -19.24 -14.00 20.87
CA SER A 152 -18.55 -12.74 20.54
C SER A 152 -18.00 -12.73 19.13
N VAL A 153 -17.97 -11.54 18.50
CA VAL A 153 -17.23 -11.29 17.28
C VAL A 153 -15.76 -11.12 17.64
N LYS A 154 -14.87 -11.88 17.00
CA LYS A 154 -13.43 -11.83 17.23
C LYS A 154 -12.67 -11.13 16.11
N ALA A 155 -13.17 -11.26 14.89
CA ALA A 155 -12.52 -10.64 13.74
C ALA A 155 -13.53 -10.20 12.69
N ILE A 156 -13.12 -9.21 11.88
CA ILE A 156 -13.83 -8.74 10.70
C ILE A 156 -12.85 -8.77 9.54
N SER A 157 -13.26 -9.36 8.44
CA SER A 157 -12.47 -9.39 7.21
C SER A 157 -13.27 -8.86 6.03
N ALA A 158 -12.57 -8.36 5.01
CA ALA A 158 -13.18 -7.96 3.75
C ALA A 158 -12.35 -8.50 2.58
N ARG A 159 -13.04 -9.13 1.62
CA ARG A 159 -12.48 -9.58 0.35
C ARG A 159 -13.11 -8.79 -0.79
N LYS A 160 -12.28 -8.12 -1.59
CA LYS A 160 -12.67 -7.29 -2.74
C LYS A 160 -12.56 -8.06 -4.05
N GLY A 161 -13.15 -7.52 -5.10
CA GLY A 161 -13.12 -8.08 -6.44
C GLY A 161 -14.08 -9.24 -6.66
N ILE A 162 -15.00 -9.49 -5.72
CA ILE A 162 -15.98 -10.55 -5.82
C ILE A 162 -16.93 -10.29 -7.00
N THR A 163 -17.19 -11.33 -7.80
CA THR A 163 -18.21 -11.32 -8.83
C THR A 163 -19.39 -12.18 -8.39
N LEU A 164 -20.59 -11.61 -8.36
CA LEU A 164 -21.81 -12.36 -8.13
C LEU A 164 -22.45 -12.75 -9.44
N VAL A 165 -22.89 -14.01 -9.52
CA VAL A 165 -23.72 -14.53 -10.61
C VAL A 165 -25.06 -14.92 -10.03
N SER A 166 -26.08 -14.14 -10.35
CA SER A 166 -27.47 -14.39 -9.92
C SER A 166 -28.22 -15.06 -11.07
N MET A 167 -28.83 -16.20 -10.76
CA MET A 167 -29.51 -17.08 -11.69
C MET A 167 -30.97 -17.21 -11.25
N GLU A 168 -31.89 -16.75 -12.07
CA GLU A 168 -33.32 -16.71 -11.80
C GLU A 168 -34.08 -17.61 -12.78
N SER A 169 -34.90 -18.50 -12.26
CA SER A 169 -35.76 -19.36 -13.07
C SER A 169 -37.08 -19.66 -12.37
N VAL A 170 -38.18 -19.35 -13.01
CA VAL A 170 -39.53 -19.69 -12.51
C VAL A 170 -39.72 -21.22 -12.48
N GLY A 171 -39.01 -21.94 -13.37
CA GLY A 171 -39.05 -23.41 -13.44
C GLY A 171 -38.21 -24.13 -12.36
N MET A 172 -37.41 -23.40 -11.57
CA MET A 172 -36.54 -24.01 -10.55
C MET A 172 -37.34 -24.74 -9.47
N TRP A 173 -38.52 -24.23 -9.16
CA TRP A 173 -39.42 -24.86 -8.21
C TRP A 173 -39.96 -26.17 -8.79
N GLN A 174 -39.75 -27.29 -8.08
CA GLN A 174 -40.10 -28.68 -8.48
C GLN A 174 -39.26 -29.26 -9.65
N GLN A 175 -38.24 -28.57 -10.16
CA GLN A 175 -37.34 -29.17 -11.15
C GLN A 175 -36.22 -29.94 -10.47
N VAL A 176 -36.34 -31.27 -10.47
CA VAL A 176 -35.31 -32.16 -9.94
C VAL A 176 -34.03 -32.02 -10.77
N GLY A 177 -32.91 -31.74 -10.11
CA GLY A 177 -31.60 -31.64 -10.78
C GLY A 177 -31.20 -30.26 -11.25
N PHE A 178 -32.04 -29.23 -11.21
CA PHE A 178 -31.72 -27.88 -11.69
C PHE A 178 -30.37 -27.35 -11.15
N LEU A 179 -30.13 -27.47 -9.84
CA LEU A 179 -28.86 -27.04 -9.24
C LEU A 179 -27.67 -27.82 -9.80
N ALA A 180 -27.82 -29.12 -10.06
CA ALA A 180 -26.75 -29.93 -10.64
C ALA A 180 -26.40 -29.46 -12.05
N ASP A 181 -27.40 -29.13 -12.87
CA ASP A 181 -27.19 -28.62 -14.22
C ASP A 181 -26.51 -27.26 -14.21
N VAL A 182 -26.96 -26.35 -13.36
CA VAL A 182 -26.37 -25.02 -13.18
C VAL A 182 -24.91 -25.13 -12.75
N PHE A 183 -24.60 -25.91 -11.70
CA PHE A 183 -23.23 -26.04 -11.22
C PHE A 183 -22.32 -26.84 -12.17
N ALA A 184 -22.89 -27.66 -13.07
CA ALA A 184 -22.12 -28.29 -14.14
C ALA A 184 -21.46 -27.25 -15.07
N HIS A 185 -22.10 -26.12 -15.34
CA HIS A 185 -21.52 -25.05 -16.13
C HIS A 185 -20.31 -24.41 -15.44
N PHE A 186 -20.38 -24.10 -14.13
CA PHE A 186 -19.22 -23.61 -13.38
C PHE A 186 -18.04 -24.58 -13.44
N LYS A 187 -18.33 -25.88 -13.29
CA LYS A 187 -17.31 -26.92 -13.41
C LYS A 187 -16.70 -26.99 -14.80
N GLN A 188 -17.50 -26.84 -15.87
CA GLN A 188 -17.02 -26.85 -17.27
C GLN A 188 -16.10 -25.68 -17.56
N HIS A 189 -16.40 -24.50 -17.01
CA HIS A 189 -15.58 -23.30 -17.10
C HIS A 189 -14.40 -23.28 -16.09
N GLY A 190 -14.27 -24.31 -15.24
CA GLY A 190 -13.18 -24.43 -14.27
C GLY A 190 -13.26 -23.40 -13.13
N LEU A 191 -14.46 -22.87 -12.85
CA LEU A 191 -14.70 -21.85 -11.83
C LEU A 191 -15.13 -22.49 -10.50
N SER A 192 -14.49 -22.04 -9.43
CA SER A 192 -14.81 -22.42 -8.05
C SER A 192 -15.85 -21.45 -7.47
N VAL A 193 -16.92 -21.98 -6.91
CA VAL A 193 -17.96 -21.18 -6.24
C VAL A 193 -17.63 -21.10 -4.76
N ASP A 194 -17.71 -19.91 -4.18
CA ASP A 194 -17.35 -19.62 -2.77
C ASP A 194 -18.61 -19.55 -1.87
N LEU A 195 -19.50 -18.56 -2.10
CA LEU A 195 -20.75 -18.41 -1.37
C LEU A 195 -21.94 -18.78 -2.24
N ILE A 196 -22.97 -19.34 -1.63
CA ILE A 196 -24.21 -19.69 -2.31
C ILE A 196 -25.39 -19.19 -1.48
N GLY A 197 -26.25 -18.40 -2.08
CA GLY A 197 -27.56 -18.07 -1.54
C GLY A 197 -28.64 -18.61 -2.47
N SER A 198 -29.66 -19.24 -1.95
CA SER A 198 -30.75 -19.78 -2.74
C SER A 198 -32.12 -19.41 -2.17
N ALA A 199 -33.07 -19.15 -3.05
CA ALA A 199 -34.49 -19.02 -2.78
C ALA A 199 -35.26 -19.93 -3.75
N GLU A 200 -36.58 -19.95 -3.70
CA GLU A 200 -37.40 -20.83 -4.55
C GLU A 200 -37.23 -20.59 -6.05
N THR A 201 -36.87 -19.37 -6.46
CA THR A 201 -36.76 -18.97 -7.86
C THR A 201 -35.41 -18.36 -8.23
N ASN A 202 -34.49 -18.27 -7.28
CA ASN A 202 -33.20 -17.62 -7.48
C ASN A 202 -32.08 -18.36 -6.79
N VAL A 203 -30.94 -18.48 -7.48
CA VAL A 203 -29.65 -18.90 -6.89
C VAL A 203 -28.62 -17.84 -7.22
N THR A 204 -27.99 -17.31 -6.20
CA THR A 204 -26.87 -16.35 -6.35
C THR A 204 -25.61 -16.98 -5.79
N VAL A 205 -24.54 -16.96 -6.58
CA VAL A 205 -23.23 -17.49 -6.18
C VAL A 205 -22.18 -16.41 -6.26
N SER A 206 -21.15 -16.51 -5.43
CA SER A 206 -19.97 -15.65 -5.51
C SER A 206 -18.78 -16.38 -6.11
N LEU A 207 -17.99 -15.64 -6.87
CA LEU A 207 -16.72 -16.05 -7.44
C LEU A 207 -15.62 -15.14 -6.88
N ASP A 208 -14.65 -15.73 -6.20
CA ASP A 208 -13.50 -15.02 -5.64
C ASP A 208 -12.37 -14.95 -6.65
N PRO A 209 -11.82 -13.77 -6.98
CA PRO A 209 -10.71 -13.62 -7.93
C PRO A 209 -9.39 -14.24 -7.44
N THR A 210 -9.25 -14.52 -6.14
CA THR A 210 -8.05 -15.20 -5.60
C THR A 210 -8.00 -16.68 -5.95
N GLU A 211 -9.15 -17.28 -6.21
CA GLU A 211 -9.31 -18.70 -6.55
C GLU A 211 -9.66 -18.95 -8.02
N ASN A 212 -10.09 -17.90 -8.71
CA ASN A 212 -10.59 -17.97 -10.07
C ASN A 212 -9.86 -16.97 -10.98
N LEU A 213 -9.57 -17.35 -12.21
CA LEU A 213 -9.18 -16.43 -13.26
C LEU A 213 -10.46 -15.78 -13.82
N LEU A 214 -10.85 -14.64 -13.28
CA LEU A 214 -12.07 -13.91 -13.63
C LEU A 214 -11.76 -12.82 -14.67
N ASP A 215 -11.44 -13.22 -15.90
CA ASP A 215 -11.41 -12.27 -17.02
C ASP A 215 -12.83 -12.05 -17.59
N SER A 216 -13.01 -10.96 -18.33
CA SER A 216 -14.29 -10.59 -18.91
C SER A 216 -14.85 -11.67 -19.83
N ASP A 217 -13.98 -12.38 -20.56
CA ASP A 217 -14.36 -13.37 -21.54
C ASP A 217 -14.85 -14.66 -20.88
N ALA A 218 -14.19 -15.09 -19.81
CA ALA A 218 -14.60 -16.26 -19.02
C ALA A 218 -15.98 -16.03 -18.37
N ILE A 219 -16.20 -14.84 -17.79
CA ILE A 219 -17.51 -14.48 -17.20
C ILE A 219 -18.60 -14.37 -18.27
N ALA A 220 -18.29 -13.77 -19.43
CA ALA A 220 -19.25 -13.66 -20.54
C ALA A 220 -19.62 -15.03 -21.11
N ALA A 221 -18.65 -15.93 -21.26
CA ALA A 221 -18.87 -17.30 -21.72
C ALA A 221 -19.74 -18.10 -20.74
N LEU A 222 -19.44 -18.04 -19.44
CA LEU A 222 -20.25 -18.65 -18.40
C LEU A 222 -21.69 -18.11 -18.43
N ALA A 223 -21.85 -16.77 -18.48
CA ALA A 223 -23.18 -16.13 -18.51
C ALA A 223 -23.99 -16.55 -19.75
N SER A 224 -23.33 -16.67 -20.91
CA SER A 224 -23.95 -17.16 -22.15
C SER A 224 -24.46 -18.59 -22.04
N ASP A 225 -23.69 -19.48 -21.42
CA ASP A 225 -24.08 -20.87 -21.24
C ASP A 225 -25.21 -21.00 -20.21
N LEU A 226 -25.15 -20.30 -19.09
CA LEU A 226 -26.21 -20.25 -18.10
C LEU A 226 -27.50 -19.65 -18.65
N ALA A 227 -27.42 -18.69 -19.56
CA ALA A 227 -28.59 -18.05 -20.17
C ALA A 227 -29.45 -19.01 -21.01
N LYS A 228 -28.92 -20.21 -21.35
CA LYS A 228 -29.69 -21.27 -22.03
C LYS A 228 -30.68 -21.97 -21.09
N VAL A 229 -30.46 -21.90 -19.77
CA VAL A 229 -31.23 -22.63 -18.76
C VAL A 229 -31.94 -21.73 -17.74
N CYS A 230 -31.48 -20.47 -17.59
CA CYS A 230 -32.04 -19.52 -16.64
C CYS A 230 -31.77 -18.07 -17.04
N ARG A 231 -32.42 -17.11 -16.37
CA ARG A 231 -32.08 -15.70 -16.50
C ARG A 231 -30.85 -15.39 -15.65
N VAL A 232 -29.81 -14.83 -16.28
CA VAL A 232 -28.53 -14.57 -15.60
C VAL A 232 -28.32 -13.07 -15.41
N LYS A 233 -27.85 -12.68 -14.23
CA LYS A 233 -27.37 -11.33 -13.92
C LYS A 233 -26.02 -11.42 -13.25
N VAL A 234 -25.02 -10.76 -13.83
CA VAL A 234 -23.69 -10.60 -13.24
C VAL A 234 -23.63 -9.26 -12.52
N ILE A 235 -23.11 -9.25 -11.28
CA ILE A 235 -22.95 -8.05 -10.45
C ILE A 235 -21.48 -8.02 -10.00
N ALA A 236 -20.75 -7.02 -10.45
CA ALA A 236 -19.34 -6.80 -10.13
C ALA A 236 -18.97 -5.32 -10.35
N PRO A 237 -17.98 -4.76 -9.61
CA PRO A 237 -17.26 -5.41 -8.53
C PRO A 237 -18.05 -5.39 -7.20
N CYS A 238 -18.00 -6.49 -6.47
CA CYS A 238 -18.55 -6.61 -5.13
C CYS A 238 -17.45 -6.92 -4.11
N ALA A 239 -17.79 -6.81 -2.83
CA ALA A 239 -16.92 -7.27 -1.76
C ALA A 239 -17.71 -8.04 -0.70
N ALA A 240 -17.07 -9.07 -0.13
CA ALA A 240 -17.60 -9.86 0.96
C ALA A 240 -17.01 -9.37 2.29
N ILE A 241 -17.86 -8.89 3.19
CA ILE A 241 -17.52 -8.53 4.57
C ILE A 241 -17.97 -9.66 5.47
N THR A 242 -17.03 -10.28 6.17
CA THR A 242 -17.30 -11.44 7.04
C THR A 242 -16.99 -11.10 8.49
N LEU A 243 -17.97 -11.25 9.35
CA LEU A 243 -17.83 -11.25 10.80
C LEU A 243 -17.50 -12.66 11.25
N VAL A 244 -16.43 -12.85 12.00
CA VAL A 244 -15.98 -14.16 12.50
C VAL A 244 -15.95 -14.17 14.01
N GLY A 245 -16.50 -15.23 14.59
CA GLY A 245 -16.55 -15.43 16.04
C GLY A 245 -17.39 -16.65 16.42
N ARG A 246 -17.57 -16.91 17.70
CA ARG A 246 -18.43 -18.00 18.18
C ARG A 246 -19.82 -17.54 18.50
N GLY A 247 -20.79 -18.41 18.26
CA GLY A 247 -22.17 -18.15 18.64
C GLY A 247 -22.85 -17.07 17.80
N MET A 248 -22.46 -16.90 16.54
CA MET A 248 -22.96 -15.82 15.67
C MET A 248 -24.48 -15.75 15.59
N ARG A 249 -25.19 -16.90 15.67
CA ARG A 249 -26.67 -16.92 15.70
C ARG A 249 -27.25 -16.25 16.94
N SER A 250 -26.63 -16.46 18.10
CA SER A 250 -27.10 -15.84 19.35
C SER A 250 -26.78 -14.36 19.42
N LEU A 251 -25.86 -13.86 18.57
CA LEU A 251 -25.53 -12.44 18.47
C LEU A 251 -26.45 -11.67 17.53
N LEU A 252 -27.25 -12.33 16.69
CA LEU A 252 -28.06 -11.63 15.68
C LEU A 252 -28.96 -10.54 16.27
N HIS A 253 -29.51 -10.75 17.48
CA HIS A 253 -30.35 -9.76 18.15
C HIS A 253 -29.54 -8.56 18.68
N THR A 254 -28.25 -8.72 18.98
CA THR A 254 -27.37 -7.65 19.45
C THR A 254 -26.68 -6.93 18.30
N LEU A 255 -26.71 -7.51 17.09
CA LEU A 255 -26.16 -6.90 15.86
C LEU A 255 -27.08 -5.84 15.24
N SER A 256 -28.17 -5.44 15.90
CA SER A 256 -29.10 -4.45 15.34
C SER A 256 -28.42 -3.14 14.93
N GLY A 257 -27.49 -2.63 15.74
CA GLY A 257 -26.68 -1.46 15.41
C GLY A 257 -25.80 -1.67 14.17
N VAL A 258 -25.21 -2.87 14.02
CA VAL A 258 -24.41 -3.25 12.86
C VAL A 258 -25.30 -3.40 11.63
N LEU A 259 -26.47 -4.03 11.75
CA LEU A 259 -27.41 -4.18 10.64
C LEU A 259 -27.97 -2.83 10.17
N ALA A 260 -28.10 -1.85 11.08
CA ALA A 260 -28.51 -0.50 10.73
C ALA A 260 -27.51 0.20 9.79
N GLU A 261 -26.20 -0.09 9.92
CA GLU A 261 -25.18 0.44 9.01
C GLU A 261 -25.35 -0.06 7.56
N PHE A 262 -25.93 -1.25 7.40
CA PHE A 262 -26.26 -1.79 6.08
C PHE A 262 -27.61 -1.27 5.54
N GLY A 263 -28.43 -0.61 6.34
CA GLY A 263 -29.79 -0.19 5.96
C GLY A 263 -29.86 0.80 4.78
N GLN A 264 -28.80 1.56 4.55
CA GLN A 264 -28.66 2.49 3.41
C GLN A 264 -27.83 1.91 2.26
N LEU A 265 -27.31 0.68 2.42
CA LEU A 265 -26.43 0.04 1.47
C LEU A 265 -27.16 -1.05 0.69
N ARG A 266 -26.70 -1.30 -0.51
CA ARG A 266 -27.18 -2.43 -1.30
C ARG A 266 -26.46 -3.71 -0.85
N VAL A 267 -27.17 -4.55 -0.08
CA VAL A 267 -26.71 -5.89 0.29
C VAL A 267 -27.21 -6.88 -0.75
N HIS A 268 -26.30 -7.51 -1.47
CA HIS A 268 -26.61 -8.45 -2.56
C HIS A 268 -26.80 -9.89 -2.07
N LEU A 269 -26.08 -10.29 -1.03
CA LEU A 269 -26.10 -11.62 -0.47
C LEU A 269 -25.79 -11.57 1.03
N ILE A 270 -26.51 -12.35 1.81
CA ILE A 270 -26.17 -12.63 3.22
C ILE A 270 -26.00 -14.14 3.35
N SER A 271 -24.89 -14.56 3.92
CA SER A 271 -24.58 -15.97 4.16
C SER A 271 -24.16 -16.20 5.59
N GLN A 272 -24.68 -17.29 6.18
CA GLN A 272 -24.28 -17.74 7.51
C GLN A 272 -23.96 -19.23 7.45
N SER A 273 -22.78 -19.61 7.94
CA SER A 273 -22.39 -21.02 7.98
C SER A 273 -23.11 -21.78 9.09
N SER A 274 -23.31 -23.08 8.85
CA SER A 274 -23.95 -23.97 9.83
C SER A 274 -23.13 -24.21 11.09
N ASN A 275 -21.80 -24.00 11.03
CA ASN A 275 -20.87 -24.10 12.15
C ASN A 275 -21.01 -22.96 13.17
N ASN A 276 -21.84 -21.95 12.88
CA ASN A 276 -22.13 -20.82 13.76
C ASN A 276 -20.91 -19.92 14.07
N LEU A 277 -19.93 -19.88 13.15
CA LEU A 277 -18.67 -19.15 13.30
C LEU A 277 -18.59 -17.87 12.46
N ASN A 278 -19.41 -17.74 11.42
CA ASN A 278 -19.36 -16.55 10.56
C ASN A 278 -20.74 -16.02 10.18
N LEU A 279 -20.73 -14.76 9.77
CA LEU A 279 -21.84 -14.08 9.10
C LEU A 279 -21.22 -13.17 8.02
N THR A 280 -21.59 -13.40 6.76
CA THR A 280 -21.01 -12.70 5.60
C THR A 280 -22.07 -11.88 4.91
N PHE A 281 -21.71 -10.63 4.57
CA PHE A 281 -22.50 -9.70 3.78
C PHE A 281 -21.74 -9.39 2.48
N VAL A 282 -22.40 -9.51 1.33
CA VAL A 282 -21.83 -9.09 0.05
C VAL A 282 -22.48 -7.78 -0.37
N VAL A 283 -21.64 -6.76 -0.54
CA VAL A 283 -22.02 -5.38 -0.85
C VAL A 283 -21.25 -4.87 -2.07
N ASP A 284 -21.63 -3.70 -2.58
CA ASP A 284 -20.84 -3.01 -3.61
C ASP A 284 -19.42 -2.71 -3.05
N GLU A 285 -18.37 -2.93 -3.84
CA GLU A 285 -16.98 -2.84 -3.38
C GLU A 285 -16.62 -1.44 -2.87
N GLU A 286 -17.19 -0.41 -3.46
CA GLU A 286 -16.88 1.00 -3.17
C GLU A 286 -17.16 1.42 -1.72
N VAL A 287 -18.08 0.73 -1.03
CA VAL A 287 -18.45 1.10 0.36
C VAL A 287 -17.55 0.49 1.43
N VAL A 288 -16.75 -0.51 1.08
CA VAL A 288 -16.02 -1.35 2.05
C VAL A 288 -14.98 -0.57 2.85
N ASP A 289 -14.21 0.30 2.21
CA ASP A 289 -13.11 1.02 2.88
C ASP A 289 -13.61 2.00 3.95
N ALA A 290 -14.82 2.51 3.81
CA ALA A 290 -15.45 3.34 4.83
C ALA A 290 -16.17 2.50 5.89
N LEU A 291 -16.81 1.41 5.47
CA LEU A 291 -17.66 0.58 6.33
C LEU A 291 -16.84 -0.30 7.27
N LEU A 292 -15.74 -0.91 6.80
CA LEU A 292 -14.96 -1.87 7.57
C LEU A 292 -14.37 -1.29 8.88
N PRO A 293 -13.71 -0.12 8.89
CA PRO A 293 -13.22 0.49 10.13
C PRO A 293 -14.35 0.81 11.10
N HIS A 294 -15.49 1.29 10.58
CA HIS A 294 -16.65 1.64 11.40
C HIS A 294 -17.28 0.41 12.07
N LEU A 295 -17.47 -0.67 11.31
CA LEU A 295 -17.96 -1.95 11.86
C LEU A 295 -16.99 -2.53 12.90
N HIS A 296 -15.69 -2.42 12.66
CA HIS A 296 -14.68 -2.88 13.62
C HIS A 296 -14.78 -2.09 14.93
N ASP A 297 -14.93 -0.78 14.86
CA ASP A 297 -15.06 0.07 16.04
C ASP A 297 -16.33 -0.24 16.84
N LEU A 298 -17.46 -0.44 16.16
CA LEU A 298 -18.72 -0.85 16.78
C LEU A 298 -18.64 -2.22 17.46
N LEU A 299 -17.96 -3.19 16.86
CA LEU A 299 -17.99 -4.59 17.33
C LEU A 299 -16.84 -4.94 18.28
N ILE A 300 -15.68 -4.35 18.09
CA ILE A 300 -14.42 -4.72 18.77
C ILE A 300 -13.79 -3.52 19.50
N GLY A 301 -14.04 -2.30 19.05
CA GLY A 301 -13.53 -1.07 19.62
C GLY A 301 -14.24 -0.64 20.93
N ALA A 302 -14.82 0.54 20.95
CA ALA A 302 -15.51 1.14 22.12
C ALA A 302 -16.99 0.73 22.25
N GLY A 303 -17.52 -0.08 21.32
CA GLY A 303 -18.95 -0.38 21.19
C GLY A 303 -19.52 -1.31 22.28
N ALA A 304 -20.85 -1.38 22.33
CA ALA A 304 -21.64 -2.11 23.33
C ALA A 304 -21.47 -3.65 23.34
N LEU A 305 -20.82 -4.22 22.32
CA LEU A 305 -20.53 -5.66 22.21
C LEU A 305 -19.15 -6.04 22.76
N ARG A 306 -18.49 -5.10 23.44
CA ARG A 306 -17.20 -5.29 24.04
C ARG A 306 -17.28 -6.29 25.20
N THR A 307 -16.76 -7.50 25.00
CA THR A 307 -16.30 -8.33 26.09
C THR A 307 -14.93 -7.77 26.50
N ASP A 308 -14.82 -7.26 27.70
CA ASP A 308 -13.55 -6.81 28.28
C ASP A 308 -12.70 -8.04 28.67
N ASP A 309 -12.31 -8.80 27.67
CA ASP A 309 -11.50 -10.00 27.82
C ASP A 309 -10.06 -9.71 27.35
N SER A 310 -9.29 -9.13 28.26
CA SER A 310 -7.86 -8.87 28.05
C SER A 310 -7.04 -10.13 27.76
N ALA A 311 -7.59 -11.32 28.06
CA ALA A 311 -6.97 -12.59 27.72
C ALA A 311 -7.15 -12.96 26.23
N LEU A 312 -8.12 -12.37 25.55
CA LEU A 312 -8.42 -12.64 24.15
C LEU A 312 -7.81 -11.61 23.20
N PHE A 313 -7.89 -10.32 23.57
CA PHE A 313 -7.46 -9.21 22.74
C PHE A 313 -6.22 -8.53 23.33
N GLY A 314 -5.11 -8.65 22.63
CA GLY A 314 -3.87 -7.96 22.94
C GLY A 314 -3.86 -6.48 22.47
N PRO A 315 -2.67 -5.86 22.41
CA PRO A 315 -2.50 -4.50 21.94
C PRO A 315 -2.94 -4.34 20.48
N SER A 316 -3.25 -3.11 20.08
CA SER A 316 -3.54 -2.81 18.67
C SER A 316 -2.28 -2.87 17.82
N TRP A 317 -2.46 -3.06 16.50
CA TRP A 317 -1.37 -2.96 15.52
C TRP A 317 -0.57 -1.68 15.69
N GLN A 318 -1.27 -0.59 15.86
CA GLN A 318 -0.73 0.72 16.08
C GLN A 318 0.19 0.80 17.30
N MET A 319 -0.22 0.19 18.43
CA MET A 319 0.61 0.12 19.65
C MET A 319 1.84 -0.77 19.45
N LEU A 320 1.72 -1.80 18.62
CA LEU A 320 2.83 -2.73 18.37
C LEU A 320 3.82 -2.20 17.32
N TYR A 321 3.35 -1.60 16.24
CA TYR A 321 4.17 -1.27 15.07
C TYR A 321 4.17 0.23 14.72
N GLY A 322 3.25 1.00 15.29
CA GLY A 322 3.17 2.45 15.13
C GLY A 322 4.02 3.16 16.16
N GLY A 323 5.25 3.52 15.82
CA GLY A 323 6.08 4.41 16.64
C GLY A 323 5.60 5.86 16.50
N GLY A 324 4.59 6.27 17.26
CA GLY A 324 4.11 7.65 17.27
C GLY A 324 2.61 7.76 17.54
N GLU A 325 2.18 8.86 18.15
CA GLU A 325 0.76 9.19 18.35
C GLU A 325 -0.01 9.10 17.04
N VAL A 326 -1.03 8.25 17.02
CA VAL A 326 -1.91 8.14 15.87
C VAL A 326 -2.84 9.33 15.86
N VAL A 327 -2.59 10.23 14.97
CA VAL A 327 -3.62 11.18 14.53
C VAL A 327 -4.69 10.36 13.80
N PRO A 328 -5.96 10.38 14.24
CA PRO A 328 -7.05 9.71 13.52
C PRO A 328 -6.99 10.13 12.06
N ALA A 329 -7.00 9.17 11.13
CA ALA A 329 -7.02 9.48 9.71
C ALA A 329 -8.28 10.31 9.44
N VAL A 330 -8.11 11.60 9.24
CA VAL A 330 -9.20 12.48 8.81
C VAL A 330 -9.75 11.89 7.51
N PRO A 331 -11.04 11.56 7.43
CA PRO A 331 -11.61 10.98 6.23
C PRO A 331 -11.24 11.83 5.02
N ALA A 332 -10.72 11.20 3.98
CA ALA A 332 -10.29 11.92 2.78
C ALA A 332 -11.44 12.82 2.31
N TRP A 333 -11.16 14.10 2.08
CA TRP A 333 -12.15 15.15 1.78
C TRP A 333 -13.13 14.75 0.64
N TRP A 334 -12.65 13.94 -0.31
CA TRP A 334 -13.46 13.46 -1.44
C TRP A 334 -14.47 12.36 -1.07
N ARG A 335 -14.29 11.67 0.05
CA ARG A 335 -15.18 10.57 0.46
C ARG A 335 -16.43 11.02 1.19
N VAL A 336 -16.33 12.05 2.02
CA VAL A 336 -17.44 12.51 2.88
C VAL A 336 -17.76 13.97 2.63
N ALA A 337 -16.87 14.89 3.01
CA ALA A 337 -17.18 16.32 3.10
C ALA A 337 -17.53 16.96 1.73
N GLN A 338 -16.92 16.52 0.64
CA GLN A 338 -17.08 17.11 -0.68
C GLN A 338 -17.69 16.15 -1.73
N ARG A 339 -18.17 14.98 -1.32
CA ARG A 339 -18.68 13.96 -2.24
C ARG A 339 -19.82 14.50 -3.11
N SER A 340 -20.81 15.14 -2.51
CA SER A 340 -21.97 15.70 -3.26
C SER A 340 -21.50 16.74 -4.30
N ARG A 341 -20.57 17.63 -3.90
CA ARG A 341 -20.02 18.63 -4.82
C ARG A 341 -19.21 18.01 -5.97
N LEU A 342 -18.48 16.93 -5.71
CA LEU A 342 -17.77 16.19 -6.76
C LEU A 342 -18.71 15.54 -7.76
N LEU A 343 -19.83 14.97 -7.30
CA LEU A 343 -20.85 14.40 -8.16
C LEU A 343 -21.53 15.47 -9.03
N GLU A 344 -21.82 16.64 -8.49
CA GLU A 344 -22.33 17.78 -9.26
C GLU A 344 -21.33 18.19 -10.36
N LEU A 345 -20.06 18.38 -10.01
CA LEU A 345 -19.00 18.72 -10.97
C LEU A 345 -18.83 17.66 -12.05
N ALA A 346 -18.95 16.37 -11.70
CA ALA A 346 -18.88 15.28 -12.66
C ALA A 346 -20.08 15.27 -13.61
N ALA A 347 -21.27 15.63 -13.12
CA ALA A 347 -22.47 15.76 -13.94
C ALA A 347 -22.39 16.92 -14.95
N GLU A 348 -21.67 18.00 -14.58
CA GLU A 348 -21.43 19.12 -15.50
C GLU A 348 -20.50 18.74 -16.66
N ALA A 349 -19.37 18.06 -16.37
CA ALA A 349 -18.40 17.61 -17.36
C ALA A 349 -17.46 16.52 -16.80
N THR A 350 -17.19 15.50 -17.60
CA THR A 350 -16.14 14.47 -17.40
C THR A 350 -15.46 14.18 -18.74
N PRO A 351 -14.15 13.83 -18.75
CA PRO A 351 -13.22 13.76 -17.62
C PRO A 351 -12.79 15.14 -17.11
N ARG A 352 -12.51 15.25 -15.79
CA ARG A 352 -12.11 16.50 -15.14
C ARG A 352 -11.15 16.23 -13.98
N TYR A 353 -10.09 17.04 -13.85
CA TYR A 353 -9.27 17.08 -12.63
C TYR A 353 -9.87 18.03 -11.61
N VAL A 354 -9.93 17.61 -10.36
CA VAL A 354 -10.42 18.41 -9.22
C VAL A 354 -9.31 18.53 -8.17
N TYR A 355 -8.98 19.76 -7.80
CA TYR A 355 -7.97 20.06 -6.80
C TYR A 355 -8.61 20.68 -5.55
N HIS A 356 -8.26 20.14 -4.37
CA HIS A 356 -8.76 20.66 -3.11
C HIS A 356 -7.73 21.63 -2.51
N LEU A 357 -7.91 22.92 -2.73
CA LEU A 357 -6.96 23.94 -2.28
C LEU A 357 -6.67 23.95 -0.77
N PRO A 358 -7.62 23.61 0.12
CA PRO A 358 -7.30 23.45 1.55
C PRO A 358 -6.24 22.37 1.81
N THR A 359 -6.28 21.22 1.12
CA THR A 359 -5.23 20.19 1.21
C THR A 359 -3.90 20.69 0.67
N VAL A 360 -3.89 21.38 -0.47
CA VAL A 360 -2.67 21.99 -1.01
C VAL A 360 -2.03 22.94 0.02
N ARG A 361 -2.85 23.77 0.66
CA ARG A 361 -2.40 24.70 1.72
C ARG A 361 -1.88 23.97 2.96
N GLN A 362 -2.54 22.91 3.36
CA GLN A 362 -2.11 22.09 4.50
C GLN A 362 -0.73 21.47 4.24
N GLN A 363 -0.52 20.85 3.07
CA GLN A 363 0.76 20.26 2.69
C GLN A 363 1.88 21.32 2.56
N ALA A 364 1.55 22.49 2.02
CA ALA A 364 2.49 23.59 1.97
C ALA A 364 2.97 24.03 3.37
N ARG A 365 2.06 24.11 4.33
CA ARG A 365 2.39 24.44 5.74
C ARG A 365 3.19 23.37 6.43
N GLU A 366 2.91 22.10 6.13
CA GLU A 366 3.68 20.97 6.64
C GLU A 366 5.13 21.05 6.16
N LEU A 367 5.36 21.28 4.86
CA LEU A 367 6.71 21.47 4.32
C LEU A 367 7.40 22.71 4.91
N LYS A 368 6.67 23.78 5.21
CA LYS A 368 7.24 24.97 5.88
C LYS A 368 7.64 24.73 7.34
N SER A 369 7.25 23.61 7.94
CA SER A 369 7.75 23.19 9.27
C SER A 369 9.20 22.70 9.25
N LEU A 370 9.79 22.46 8.05
CA LEU A 370 11.21 22.15 7.89
C LEU A 370 12.05 23.38 8.26
N ALA A 371 12.39 23.51 9.54
CA ALA A 371 13.10 24.67 10.07
C ALA A 371 14.55 24.79 9.58
N ALA A 372 15.13 23.68 9.09
CA ALA A 372 16.45 23.71 8.45
C ALA A 372 16.44 24.40 7.08
N VAL A 373 15.28 24.45 6.40
CA VAL A 373 15.17 24.95 5.02
C VAL A 373 14.85 26.44 5.02
N ASP A 374 15.72 27.23 4.44
CA ASP A 374 15.58 28.69 4.35
C ASP A 374 14.62 29.12 3.22
N ARG A 375 14.51 28.32 2.15
CA ARG A 375 13.62 28.62 1.03
C ARG A 375 13.07 27.34 0.37
N LEU A 376 11.76 27.31 0.23
CA LEU A 376 11.05 26.28 -0.52
C LEU A 376 10.61 26.83 -1.88
N HIS A 377 10.91 26.10 -2.95
CA HIS A 377 10.45 26.40 -4.30
C HIS A 377 9.41 25.36 -4.72
N TYR A 378 8.31 25.81 -5.28
CA TYR A 378 7.37 24.90 -5.93
C TYR A 378 7.83 24.61 -7.35
N ALA A 379 7.99 23.34 -7.69
CA ALA A 379 8.33 22.89 -9.04
C ALA A 379 7.11 23.04 -9.97
N VAL A 380 7.07 24.10 -10.77
CA VAL A 380 5.89 24.53 -11.56
C VAL A 380 5.48 23.50 -12.61
N LYS A 381 6.42 22.68 -13.08
CA LYS A 381 6.17 21.54 -13.98
C LYS A 381 5.12 20.56 -13.46
N ALA A 382 4.90 20.50 -12.15
CA ALA A 382 3.87 19.65 -11.54
C ALA A 382 2.46 20.16 -11.86
N ASN A 383 2.21 21.48 -11.78
CA ASN A 383 0.94 22.07 -12.15
C ASN A 383 1.02 23.59 -12.26
N THR A 384 0.71 24.13 -13.43
CA THR A 384 0.72 25.56 -13.74
C THR A 384 -0.60 26.29 -13.45
N HIS A 385 -1.60 25.60 -12.85
CA HIS A 385 -2.92 26.20 -12.65
C HIS A 385 -2.87 27.45 -11.76
N PRO A 386 -3.44 28.60 -12.19
CA PRO A 386 -3.33 29.88 -11.49
C PRO A 386 -3.77 29.86 -10.02
N ALA A 387 -4.79 29.06 -9.67
CA ALA A 387 -5.27 28.97 -8.29
C ALA A 387 -4.26 28.24 -7.38
N ILE A 388 -3.54 27.24 -7.90
CA ILE A 388 -2.48 26.53 -7.17
C ILE A 388 -1.29 27.48 -6.96
N LEU A 389 -0.83 28.16 -8.03
CA LEU A 389 0.28 29.09 -7.94
C LEU A 389 0.00 30.23 -6.93
N ARG A 390 -1.19 30.86 -6.99
CA ARG A 390 -1.60 31.87 -6.00
C ARG A 390 -1.65 31.32 -4.57
N THR A 391 -2.15 30.09 -4.40
CA THR A 391 -2.24 29.46 -3.07
C THR A 391 -0.85 29.26 -2.47
N LEU A 392 0.09 28.75 -3.25
CA LEU A 392 1.45 28.49 -2.78
C LEU A 392 2.25 29.79 -2.57
N ALA A 393 2.07 30.80 -3.42
CA ALA A 393 2.63 32.13 -3.22
C ALA A 393 2.15 32.76 -1.91
N ALA A 394 0.83 32.64 -1.60
CA ALA A 394 0.26 33.12 -0.34
C ALA A 394 0.80 32.38 0.90
N GLU A 395 1.20 31.12 0.76
CA GLU A 395 1.89 30.35 1.81
C GLU A 395 3.41 30.63 1.83
N GLY A 396 3.93 31.51 0.97
CA GLY A 396 5.33 31.98 0.99
C GLY A 396 6.32 31.06 0.26
N PHE A 397 5.86 30.28 -0.71
CA PHE A 397 6.75 29.53 -1.60
C PHE A 397 7.33 30.43 -2.69
N ALA A 398 8.58 30.18 -3.03
CA ALA A 398 9.19 30.59 -4.29
C ALA A 398 8.82 29.60 -5.41
N PHE A 399 9.23 29.85 -6.65
CA PHE A 399 8.88 28.98 -7.78
C PHE A 399 10.11 28.57 -8.57
N GLU A 400 10.18 27.28 -8.92
CA GLU A 400 11.16 26.71 -9.85
C GLU A 400 10.46 26.41 -11.17
N CYS A 401 10.99 26.94 -12.26
CA CYS A 401 10.49 26.85 -13.63
C CYS A 401 11.53 26.18 -14.53
N VAL A 402 11.10 25.31 -15.43
CA VAL A 402 11.99 24.62 -16.38
C VAL A 402 11.80 25.08 -17.83
N SER A 403 10.85 25.97 -18.08
CA SER A 403 10.55 26.51 -19.42
C SER A 403 10.09 27.96 -19.36
N PRO A 404 10.23 28.73 -20.47
CA PRO A 404 9.71 30.10 -20.59
C PRO A 404 8.19 30.17 -20.31
N GLY A 405 7.40 29.19 -20.78
CA GLY A 405 5.95 29.15 -20.56
C GLY A 405 5.59 29.04 -19.10
N GLU A 406 6.38 28.33 -18.27
CA GLU A 406 6.19 28.28 -16.82
C GLU A 406 6.54 29.62 -16.15
N LEU A 407 7.62 30.30 -16.60
CA LEU A 407 7.96 31.63 -16.11
C LEU A 407 6.82 32.63 -16.39
N ASP A 408 6.24 32.60 -17.59
CA ASP A 408 5.12 33.45 -17.99
C ASP A 408 3.86 33.13 -17.19
N ALA A 409 3.57 31.84 -16.97
CA ALA A 409 2.43 31.39 -16.17
C ALA A 409 2.52 31.87 -14.71
N VAL A 410 3.71 31.83 -14.11
CA VAL A 410 3.94 32.35 -12.76
C VAL A 410 3.86 33.88 -12.75
N ALA A 411 4.50 34.55 -13.68
CA ALA A 411 4.51 36.01 -13.77
C ALA A 411 3.11 36.62 -13.93
N ALA A 412 2.20 35.90 -14.62
CA ALA A 412 0.83 36.36 -14.81
C ALA A 412 -0.02 36.37 -13.51
N VAL A 413 0.36 35.64 -12.45
CA VAL A 413 -0.52 35.44 -11.29
C VAL A 413 0.15 35.59 -9.92
N VAL A 414 1.47 35.66 -9.88
CA VAL A 414 2.27 35.74 -8.65
C VAL A 414 2.94 37.12 -8.56
N PRO A 415 2.96 37.76 -7.36
CA PRO A 415 3.59 39.06 -7.16
C PRO A 415 5.08 39.08 -7.59
N GLU A 416 5.55 40.20 -8.12
CA GLU A 416 6.95 40.35 -8.54
C GLU A 416 7.98 40.18 -7.43
N SER A 417 7.58 40.36 -6.18
CA SER A 417 8.44 40.15 -5.01
C SER A 417 8.77 38.68 -4.72
N VAL A 418 8.04 37.75 -5.32
CA VAL A 418 8.27 36.32 -5.10
C VAL A 418 9.44 35.82 -5.94
N PRO A 419 10.46 35.18 -5.35
CA PRO A 419 11.64 34.71 -6.08
C PRO A 419 11.32 33.64 -7.12
N LEU A 420 12.00 33.69 -8.26
CA LEU A 420 11.91 32.69 -9.32
C LEU A 420 13.29 32.07 -9.56
N LEU A 421 13.29 30.75 -9.76
CA LEU A 421 14.45 29.99 -10.19
C LEU A 421 14.14 29.38 -11.55
N PHE A 422 15.04 29.53 -12.52
CA PHE A 422 14.92 28.92 -13.84
C PHE A 422 15.96 27.79 -13.95
N THR A 423 15.50 26.54 -13.95
CA THR A 423 16.34 25.34 -13.98
C THR A 423 16.05 24.51 -15.22
N PRO A 424 16.42 25.01 -16.41
CA PRO A 424 16.16 24.31 -17.66
C PRO A 424 17.11 23.15 -17.86
N ASN A 425 16.73 22.21 -18.75
CA ASN A 425 17.61 21.16 -19.23
C ASN A 425 17.68 21.21 -20.75
N PHE A 426 18.89 21.23 -21.31
CA PHE A 426 19.12 21.31 -22.77
C PHE A 426 18.39 22.47 -23.44
N ALA A 427 18.26 23.59 -22.73
CA ALA A 427 17.53 24.74 -23.24
C ALA A 427 18.27 25.44 -24.40
N PRO A 428 17.56 25.91 -25.43
CA PRO A 428 18.14 26.75 -26.47
C PRO A 428 18.49 28.15 -25.93
N ARG A 429 19.35 28.86 -26.61
CA ARG A 429 19.76 30.23 -26.24
C ARG A 429 18.57 31.16 -25.98
N ALA A 430 17.49 31.03 -26.76
CA ALA A 430 16.31 31.88 -26.65
C ALA A 430 15.63 31.77 -25.25
N ASP A 431 15.63 30.59 -24.65
CA ASP A 431 15.01 30.36 -23.33
C ASP A 431 15.82 31.06 -22.22
N TYR A 432 17.15 31.04 -22.31
CA TYR A 432 18.01 31.82 -21.41
C TYR A 432 17.81 33.31 -21.58
N VAL A 433 17.70 33.81 -22.82
CA VAL A 433 17.41 35.23 -23.10
C VAL A 433 16.08 35.63 -22.46
N HIS A 434 15.04 34.79 -22.61
CA HIS A 434 13.74 35.03 -21.99
C HIS A 434 13.84 35.05 -20.45
N ALA A 435 14.46 34.03 -19.85
CA ALA A 435 14.63 33.96 -18.41
C ALA A 435 15.39 35.13 -17.81
N LEU A 436 16.50 35.55 -18.49
CA LEU A 436 17.33 36.67 -18.06
C LEU A 436 16.64 38.06 -18.26
N ALA A 437 15.59 38.13 -19.08
CA ALA A 437 14.73 39.32 -19.17
C ALA A 437 13.70 39.38 -18.03
N THR A 438 13.54 38.31 -17.26
CA THR A 438 12.72 38.25 -16.06
C THR A 438 13.57 38.45 -14.79
N ARG A 439 12.94 38.31 -13.61
CA ARG A 439 13.65 38.32 -12.31
C ARG A 439 14.22 36.98 -11.89
N ALA A 440 14.18 35.97 -12.76
CA ALA A 440 14.58 34.61 -12.40
C ALA A 440 16.09 34.49 -12.22
N THR A 441 16.52 33.83 -11.15
CA THR A 441 17.89 33.31 -11.04
C THR A 441 18.03 32.12 -11.97
N VAL A 442 19.08 32.11 -12.80
CA VAL A 442 19.28 31.12 -13.85
C VAL A 442 20.21 30.00 -13.36
N THR A 443 19.84 28.77 -13.60
CA THR A 443 20.66 27.57 -13.36
C THR A 443 21.30 27.13 -14.69
N LEU A 444 22.61 26.83 -14.66
CA LEU A 444 23.33 26.17 -15.72
C LEU A 444 23.68 24.75 -15.32
N ASP A 445 23.53 23.78 -16.22
CA ASP A 445 23.72 22.36 -15.97
C ASP A 445 24.78 21.68 -16.86
N ALA A 446 25.47 22.49 -17.70
CA ALA A 446 26.48 22.02 -18.66
C ALA A 446 27.49 23.13 -19.01
N LEU A 447 28.61 22.75 -19.63
CA LEU A 447 29.61 23.70 -20.14
C LEU A 447 29.09 24.55 -21.33
N HIS A 448 28.23 23.93 -22.16
CA HIS A 448 27.81 24.50 -23.45
C HIS A 448 27.29 25.94 -23.38
N PRO A 449 26.43 26.34 -22.41
CA PRO A 449 25.96 27.73 -22.32
C PRO A 449 27.09 28.76 -22.16
N LEU A 450 28.09 28.48 -21.33
CA LEU A 450 29.23 29.37 -21.14
C LEU A 450 30.18 29.34 -22.33
N GLN A 451 30.43 28.18 -22.93
CA GLN A 451 31.32 28.06 -24.11
C GLN A 451 30.79 28.81 -25.34
N HIS A 452 29.49 28.82 -25.56
CA HIS A 452 28.90 29.33 -26.80
C HIS A 452 28.15 30.66 -26.62
N TRP A 453 27.68 30.95 -25.40
CA TRP A 453 26.85 32.11 -25.09
C TRP A 453 27.29 32.83 -23.82
N GLY A 454 28.56 32.73 -23.43
CA GLY A 454 29.09 33.30 -22.19
C GLY A 454 28.83 34.81 -22.04
N GLU A 455 28.83 35.58 -23.14
CA GLU A 455 28.46 36.98 -23.13
C GLU A 455 27.06 37.27 -22.61
N LEU A 456 26.12 36.32 -22.76
CA LEU A 456 24.75 36.44 -22.27
C LEU A 456 24.71 36.47 -20.72
N PHE A 457 25.65 35.82 -20.07
CA PHE A 457 25.73 35.68 -18.62
C PHE A 457 26.75 36.66 -17.99
N ARG A 458 27.41 37.51 -18.77
CA ARG A 458 28.46 38.41 -18.30
C ARG A 458 28.01 39.24 -17.10
N GLY A 459 28.79 39.20 -16.01
CA GLY A 459 28.55 39.94 -14.77
C GLY A 459 27.33 39.49 -14.00
N ARG A 460 26.77 38.32 -14.30
CA ARG A 460 25.57 37.79 -13.64
C ARG A 460 25.92 36.76 -12.57
N GLU A 461 24.98 36.60 -11.65
CA GLU A 461 24.96 35.54 -10.65
C GLU A 461 24.13 34.36 -11.16
N ILE A 462 24.64 33.13 -11.03
CA ILE A 462 23.99 31.91 -11.50
C ILE A 462 23.98 30.83 -10.41
N VAL A 463 23.18 29.81 -10.64
CA VAL A 463 23.22 28.53 -9.94
C VAL A 463 23.89 27.50 -10.85
N LEU A 464 24.74 26.65 -10.30
CA LEU A 464 25.32 25.54 -11.03
C LEU A 464 24.67 24.23 -10.57
N ARG A 465 24.00 23.54 -11.49
CA ARG A 465 23.52 22.17 -11.23
C ARG A 465 24.62 21.16 -11.49
N VAL A 466 24.96 20.35 -10.51
CA VAL A 466 26.00 19.32 -10.58
C VAL A 466 25.42 17.90 -10.51
N ASP A 467 26.06 16.97 -11.20
CA ASP A 467 25.82 15.54 -11.03
C ASP A 467 26.80 14.99 -9.98
N LEU A 468 26.30 14.57 -8.83
CA LEU A 468 27.10 13.99 -7.74
C LEU A 468 27.42 12.50 -7.93
N GLY A 469 27.17 11.95 -9.12
CA GLY A 469 27.55 10.57 -9.49
C GLY A 469 26.68 9.48 -8.88
N ARG A 470 25.65 9.81 -8.12
CA ARG A 470 24.66 8.88 -7.52
C ARG A 470 23.26 9.35 -7.79
N GLY A 471 22.34 8.42 -8.03
CA GLY A 471 20.91 8.71 -8.15
C GLY A 471 20.09 7.58 -7.53
N LEU A 472 19.10 7.92 -6.71
CA LEU A 472 18.06 7.03 -6.22
C LEU A 472 16.76 7.25 -7.02
N GLY A 473 15.94 6.22 -7.15
CA GLY A 473 14.63 6.32 -7.79
C GLY A 473 13.97 4.94 -7.81
N HIS A 474 12.66 4.91 -7.72
CA HIS A 474 11.86 3.67 -7.71
C HIS A 474 11.89 2.91 -9.07
N HIS A 475 12.54 3.46 -10.10
CA HIS A 475 12.76 2.80 -11.39
C HIS A 475 14.04 3.31 -12.04
N GLU A 476 14.79 2.44 -12.76
CA GLU A 476 16.05 2.78 -13.45
C GLU A 476 15.93 3.99 -14.41
N LYS A 477 14.79 4.11 -15.09
CA LYS A 477 14.52 5.18 -16.08
C LYS A 477 14.20 6.54 -15.46
N VAL A 478 14.01 6.63 -14.14
CA VAL A 478 13.75 7.91 -13.41
C VAL A 478 14.89 8.33 -12.50
N ARG A 479 16.07 7.71 -12.65
CA ARG A 479 17.29 8.15 -11.97
C ARG A 479 17.74 9.50 -12.54
N THR A 480 17.93 10.48 -11.67
CA THR A 480 18.32 11.85 -12.02
C THR A 480 19.78 12.16 -11.75
N GLY A 481 20.60 11.16 -11.40
CA GLY A 481 22.05 11.25 -11.18
C GLY A 481 22.78 9.96 -11.52
N GLY A 482 24.10 10.04 -11.77
CA GLY A 482 24.98 8.92 -12.08
C GLY A 482 25.53 8.96 -13.51
N SER A 483 26.49 8.09 -13.85
CA SER A 483 27.26 8.10 -15.11
C SER A 483 26.42 8.03 -16.41
N ALA A 484 25.14 7.67 -16.30
CA ALA A 484 24.18 7.66 -17.42
C ALA A 484 23.13 8.78 -17.30
N SER A 485 23.26 9.70 -16.32
CA SER A 485 22.36 10.83 -16.17
C SER A 485 22.59 11.87 -17.26
N LYS A 486 21.49 12.43 -17.76
CA LYS A 486 21.53 13.57 -18.68
C LYS A 486 21.48 14.91 -17.94
N PHE A 487 21.44 14.91 -16.61
CA PHE A 487 21.22 16.09 -15.79
C PHE A 487 22.45 16.45 -14.97
N GLY A 488 22.77 17.74 -14.97
CA GLY A 488 23.84 18.32 -14.16
C GLY A 488 25.24 18.20 -14.78
N LEU A 489 26.10 19.13 -14.41
CA LEU A 489 27.50 19.13 -14.81
C LEU A 489 28.26 18.01 -14.13
N PRO A 490 28.93 17.10 -14.85
CA PRO A 490 29.83 16.11 -14.26
C PRO A 490 30.95 16.78 -13.45
N LEU A 491 31.31 16.21 -12.28
CA LEU A 491 32.28 16.85 -11.38
C LEU A 491 33.70 16.97 -11.97
N ASP A 492 34.08 16.14 -12.91
CA ASP A 492 35.35 16.21 -13.64
C ASP A 492 35.41 17.45 -14.57
N GLN A 493 34.26 17.98 -15.00
CA GLN A 493 34.15 19.18 -15.81
C GLN A 493 34.09 20.48 -14.97
N LEU A 494 33.93 20.39 -13.66
CA LEU A 494 33.79 21.54 -12.76
C LEU A 494 34.97 22.54 -12.88
N PRO A 495 36.25 22.13 -12.94
CA PRO A 495 37.37 23.09 -13.10
C PRO A 495 37.27 23.92 -14.38
N VAL A 496 36.87 23.28 -15.49
CA VAL A 496 36.68 23.95 -16.77
C VAL A 496 35.51 24.92 -16.71
N PHE A 497 34.41 24.53 -16.06
CA PHE A 497 33.25 25.40 -15.88
C PHE A 497 33.60 26.66 -15.08
N LEU A 498 34.35 26.53 -13.98
CA LEU A 498 34.75 27.65 -13.14
C LEU A 498 35.72 28.60 -13.89
N GLN A 499 36.64 28.07 -14.69
CA GLN A 499 37.50 28.89 -15.55
C GLN A 499 36.66 29.70 -16.55
N LEU A 500 35.72 29.08 -17.26
CA LEU A 500 34.84 29.79 -18.20
C LEU A 500 33.96 30.83 -17.48
N ALA A 501 33.49 30.53 -16.28
CA ALA A 501 32.72 31.47 -15.48
C ALA A 501 33.55 32.70 -15.13
N ASP A 502 34.82 32.54 -14.72
CA ASP A 502 35.75 33.61 -14.42
C ASP A 502 36.06 34.46 -15.68
N GLU A 503 36.35 33.84 -16.83
CA GLU A 503 36.60 34.51 -18.12
C GLU A 503 35.44 35.41 -18.55
N HIS A 504 34.19 35.01 -18.25
CA HIS A 504 33.00 35.81 -18.55
C HIS A 504 32.53 36.68 -17.37
N GLY A 505 33.23 36.69 -16.23
CA GLY A 505 32.82 37.41 -15.02
C GLY A 505 31.49 36.94 -14.45
N VAL A 506 31.20 35.63 -14.54
CA VAL A 506 29.99 34.98 -14.00
C VAL A 506 30.27 34.49 -12.59
N SER A 507 29.38 34.82 -11.65
CA SER A 507 29.49 34.37 -10.25
C SER A 507 28.58 33.19 -9.96
N VAL A 508 29.15 32.07 -9.52
CA VAL A 508 28.39 30.90 -9.07
C VAL A 508 27.93 31.12 -7.61
N ARG A 509 26.68 31.52 -7.41
CA ARG A 509 26.14 31.87 -6.10
C ARG A 509 25.46 30.70 -5.39
N GLY A 510 25.06 29.69 -6.14
CA GLY A 510 24.42 28.48 -5.58
C GLY A 510 24.86 27.23 -6.28
N LEU A 511 24.89 26.12 -5.53
CA LEU A 511 24.98 24.78 -6.09
C LEU A 511 23.62 24.09 -5.98
N HIS A 512 23.26 23.33 -7.02
CA HIS A 512 22.03 22.58 -7.10
C HIS A 512 22.33 21.11 -7.44
N ALA A 513 21.67 20.19 -6.77
CA ALA A 513 21.59 18.79 -7.17
C ALA A 513 20.18 18.25 -6.96
N HIS A 514 19.76 17.37 -7.86
CA HIS A 514 18.47 16.67 -7.75
C HIS A 514 18.70 15.18 -8.00
N LEU A 515 18.76 14.39 -6.92
CA LEU A 515 19.28 13.01 -6.95
C LEU A 515 18.22 11.94 -6.68
N GLY A 516 16.96 12.21 -6.97
CA GLY A 516 15.94 11.19 -6.79
C GLY A 516 14.52 11.68 -7.06
N SER A 517 13.62 10.73 -7.24
CA SER A 517 12.19 10.99 -7.39
C SER A 517 11.41 9.90 -6.66
N GLY A 518 10.41 10.29 -5.85
CA GLY A 518 9.60 9.37 -5.08
C GLY A 518 10.34 8.72 -3.91
N VAL A 519 11.30 9.43 -3.29
CA VAL A 519 12.11 8.92 -2.17
C VAL A 519 11.36 9.09 -0.85
N LEU A 520 11.24 8.00 -0.08
CA LEU A 520 10.59 7.97 1.24
C LEU A 520 11.60 7.89 2.42
N ASP A 521 12.90 7.78 2.11
CA ASP A 521 13.96 7.77 3.11
C ASP A 521 14.38 9.20 3.46
N ALA A 522 14.12 9.63 4.69
CA ALA A 522 14.44 10.96 5.18
C ALA A 522 15.96 11.27 5.21
N GLY A 523 16.82 10.26 5.37
CA GLY A 523 18.27 10.41 5.40
C GLY A 523 18.89 10.84 4.08
N HIS A 524 18.23 10.49 2.96
CA HIS A 524 18.73 10.76 1.62
C HIS A 524 19.10 12.24 1.39
N TRP A 525 18.25 13.18 1.77
CA TRP A 525 18.50 14.62 1.56
C TRP A 525 19.60 15.17 2.47
N GLY A 526 19.79 14.58 3.68
CA GLY A 526 20.93 14.88 4.52
C GLY A 526 22.26 14.54 3.83
N GLU A 527 22.33 13.36 3.17
CA GLU A 527 23.50 12.95 2.41
C GLU A 527 23.76 13.88 1.19
N VAL A 528 22.72 14.24 0.45
CA VAL A 528 22.83 15.18 -0.69
C VAL A 528 23.32 16.54 -0.22
N TYR A 529 22.76 17.03 0.89
CA TYR A 529 23.19 18.31 1.48
C TYR A 529 24.66 18.29 1.88
N ALA A 530 25.10 17.26 2.58
CA ALA A 530 26.50 17.12 3.02
C ALA A 530 27.47 17.09 1.83
N GLN A 531 27.14 16.38 0.75
CA GLN A 531 27.96 16.31 -0.45
C GLN A 531 28.03 17.68 -1.16
N LEU A 532 26.91 18.39 -1.31
CA LEU A 532 26.90 19.74 -1.89
C LEU A 532 27.67 20.73 -1.03
N ALA A 533 27.53 20.67 0.30
CA ALA A 533 28.22 21.54 1.23
C ALA A 533 29.74 21.35 1.14
N SER A 534 30.22 20.12 1.14
CA SER A 534 31.65 19.82 0.94
C SER A 534 32.18 20.29 -0.42
N LEU A 535 31.36 20.20 -1.48
CA LEU A 535 31.76 20.75 -2.80
C LEU A 535 31.82 22.27 -2.78
N ALA A 536 30.87 22.91 -2.10
CA ALA A 536 30.76 24.37 -2.01
C ALA A 536 31.96 25.03 -1.33
N GLU A 537 32.61 24.35 -0.36
CA GLU A 537 33.84 24.84 0.28
C GLU A 537 34.97 25.16 -0.72
N ARG A 538 34.90 24.55 -1.91
CA ARG A 538 35.88 24.80 -3.00
C ARG A 538 35.55 26.00 -3.89
N ILE A 539 34.38 26.65 -3.67
CA ILE A 539 33.86 27.72 -4.51
C ILE A 539 33.41 28.88 -3.62
N ALA A 540 34.34 29.84 -3.37
CA ALA A 540 34.16 30.91 -2.40
C ALA A 540 32.93 31.81 -2.63
N SER A 541 32.40 31.87 -3.85
CA SER A 541 31.23 32.67 -4.20
C SER A 541 29.87 32.04 -3.84
N VAL A 542 29.85 30.77 -3.47
CA VAL A 542 28.61 30.06 -3.14
C VAL A 542 28.09 30.49 -1.78
N VAL A 543 26.79 30.81 -1.69
CA VAL A 543 26.09 31.23 -0.47
C VAL A 543 24.86 30.42 -0.16
N PHE A 544 24.37 29.64 -1.11
CA PHE A 544 23.24 28.73 -0.86
C PHE A 544 23.39 27.38 -1.60
N LEU A 545 22.73 26.37 -1.05
CA LEU A 545 22.70 25.02 -1.60
C LEU A 545 21.26 24.61 -1.81
N ASN A 546 20.96 24.16 -3.02
CA ASN A 546 19.64 23.64 -3.40
C ASN A 546 19.73 22.14 -3.58
N ILE A 547 19.06 21.39 -2.71
CA ILE A 547 19.09 19.92 -2.69
C ILE A 547 18.00 19.28 -3.55
N GLY A 548 17.32 20.09 -4.37
CA GLY A 548 16.25 19.62 -5.25
C GLY A 548 14.98 19.21 -4.48
N GLY A 549 14.23 18.33 -5.07
CA GLY A 549 12.97 17.80 -4.53
C GLY A 549 12.93 16.28 -4.58
N GLY A 550 11.82 15.74 -5.08
CA GLY A 550 11.64 14.30 -5.23
C GLY A 550 11.15 13.60 -3.97
N LEU A 551 10.54 14.35 -3.05
CA LEU A 551 9.86 13.79 -1.88
C LEU A 551 8.82 12.76 -2.31
N GLY A 552 8.90 11.55 -1.76
CA GLY A 552 7.98 10.46 -2.07
C GLY A 552 6.62 10.65 -1.43
N VAL A 553 5.61 10.19 -2.13
CA VAL A 553 4.28 9.92 -1.56
C VAL A 553 4.01 8.43 -1.64
N PRO A 554 3.32 7.84 -0.66
CA PRO A 554 3.00 6.42 -0.70
C PRO A 554 2.30 6.04 -2.01
N ALA A 555 2.88 5.08 -2.75
CA ALA A 555 2.30 4.58 -4.00
C ALA A 555 1.23 3.51 -3.74
N HIS A 556 1.31 2.84 -2.59
CA HIS A 556 0.41 1.74 -2.22
C HIS A 556 -0.18 1.93 -0.82
N PRO A 557 -1.40 1.46 -0.58
CA PRO A 557 -1.96 1.42 0.77
C PRO A 557 -1.07 0.61 1.72
N GLY A 558 -0.67 1.24 2.84
CA GLY A 558 0.20 0.63 3.84
C GLY A 558 1.69 0.93 3.71
N GLU A 559 2.11 1.64 2.67
CA GLU A 559 3.43 2.26 2.61
C GLU A 559 3.46 3.48 3.55
N ALA A 560 4.47 3.54 4.41
CA ALA A 560 4.62 4.66 5.33
C ALA A 560 4.93 5.96 4.56
N PRO A 561 4.27 7.09 4.86
CA PRO A 561 4.63 8.37 4.28
C PRO A 561 6.04 8.79 4.74
N LEU A 562 6.66 9.69 3.97
CA LEU A 562 7.90 10.32 4.38
C LEU A 562 7.71 11.04 5.73
N ASP A 563 8.57 10.73 6.71
CA ASP A 563 8.60 11.41 8.00
C ASP A 563 9.26 12.78 7.86
N ILE A 564 8.44 13.84 7.79
CA ILE A 564 8.91 15.22 7.65
C ILE A 564 9.73 15.68 8.86
N ALA A 565 9.42 15.17 10.06
CA ALA A 565 10.20 15.51 11.25
C ALA A 565 11.59 14.84 11.24
N ALA A 566 11.68 13.60 10.75
CA ALA A 566 12.96 12.93 10.54
C ALA A 566 13.79 13.62 9.46
N LEU A 567 13.15 14.08 8.37
CA LEU A 567 13.81 14.88 7.33
C LEU A 567 14.39 16.17 7.91
N ASP A 568 13.61 16.93 8.70
CA ASP A 568 14.10 18.16 9.34
C ASP A 568 15.29 17.90 10.28
N ARG A 569 15.24 16.80 11.06
CA ARG A 569 16.38 16.39 11.92
C ARG A 569 17.64 16.13 11.09
N ALA A 570 17.54 15.33 10.02
CA ALA A 570 18.68 15.02 9.16
C ALA A 570 19.28 16.28 8.51
N LEU A 571 18.44 17.19 8.05
CA LEU A 571 18.90 18.45 7.47
C LEU A 571 19.54 19.39 8.49
N ARG A 572 19.01 19.47 9.72
CA ARG A 572 19.60 20.29 10.81
C ARG A 572 20.98 19.79 11.23
N GLU A 573 21.22 18.50 11.25
CA GLU A 573 22.54 17.94 11.55
C GLU A 573 23.59 18.47 10.58
N VAL A 574 23.32 18.43 9.28
CA VAL A 574 24.23 18.95 8.26
C VAL A 574 24.33 20.47 8.34
N LYS A 575 23.20 21.19 8.52
CA LYS A 575 23.20 22.64 8.63
C LYS A 575 24.01 23.16 9.83
N ALA A 576 24.05 22.42 10.92
CA ALA A 576 24.88 22.76 12.09
C ALA A 576 26.38 22.70 11.76
N ALA A 577 26.80 21.82 10.84
CA ALA A 577 28.20 21.76 10.37
C ALA A 577 28.51 22.85 9.34
N TYR A 578 27.52 23.31 8.57
CA TYR A 578 27.67 24.31 7.49
C TYR A 578 26.68 25.49 7.64
N PRO A 579 26.70 26.23 8.75
CA PRO A 579 25.68 27.24 9.09
C PRO A 579 25.69 28.47 8.18
N HIS A 580 26.74 28.69 7.43
CA HIS A 580 26.93 29.86 6.55
C HIS A 580 26.22 29.70 5.20
N TYR A 581 25.80 28.49 4.78
CA TYR A 581 25.01 28.29 3.57
C TYR A 581 23.51 28.35 3.87
N GLN A 582 22.75 29.05 3.02
CA GLN A 582 21.31 28.88 2.99
C GLN A 582 20.96 27.53 2.37
N LEU A 583 19.94 26.87 2.89
CA LEU A 583 19.42 25.61 2.34
C LEU A 583 18.12 25.89 1.58
N TRP A 584 18.11 25.53 0.31
CA TRP A 584 16.92 25.60 -0.55
C TRP A 584 16.45 24.20 -0.95
N MET A 585 15.15 24.06 -1.23
CA MET A 585 14.55 22.78 -1.60
C MET A 585 13.39 22.99 -2.59
N GLU A 586 13.11 21.98 -3.44
CA GLU A 586 12.11 21.98 -4.52
C GLU A 586 11.13 20.81 -4.37
N PRO A 587 10.37 20.67 -3.27
CA PRO A 587 9.45 19.57 -3.04
C PRO A 587 8.33 19.49 -4.07
#